data_9228d96eaabd73041900d47b988240c1
#
_entry.id   9228d96eaabd73041900d47b988240c1
#
_cell.length_a   1.000
_cell.length_b   1.000
_cell.length_c   1.000
_cell.angle_alpha   90.00
_cell.angle_beta   90.00
_cell.angle_gamma   90.00
#
_symmetry.space_group_name_H-M   'P 1'
#
loop_
_entity.id
_entity.type
_entity.pdbx_description
1 polymer ?
#
loop_
_entity_poly.entity_id
_entity_poly.type
_entity_poly.pdbx_seq_one_letter_code
_entity_poly.pdbx_strand_id
1 'polypeptide(L)'
;MIYQRDIATKCKFLLGQWKENLNLTNYERTKFEDTLNQLDFQINKLEKKELQISVHGRVGVGKSSLLNALIEKQIFPTDIINGNTKTSKSYKWDKRFQGLNKVELIDSPGIDEINNSNKEEINFNTVLDTDLILYVIDSDITRVDMNSIEDLLRHNKPILIVLNRCDQWNRRETKLILSSVHRKLSFCKQKVKIALVSSSPRKAKIKPDGTIRSEKTIPK
;
A
#
# COMPACT_ATOMS: atom_id res chain seq x y z
N MET A 1 15.72 18.88 -28.98
CA MET A 1 14.77 18.28 -28.01
C MET A 1 15.20 16.84 -27.78
N ILE A 2 16.00 16.61 -26.74
CA ILE A 2 16.53 15.26 -26.43
C ILE A 2 15.41 14.52 -25.71
N TYR A 3 14.93 13.48 -26.34
CA TYR A 3 14.01 12.49 -25.83
C TYR A 3 14.32 12.11 -24.37
N GLN A 4 13.48 12.54 -23.42
CA GLN A 4 13.27 11.82 -22.17
C GLN A 4 12.68 10.46 -22.56
N ARG A 5 13.55 9.49 -22.87
CA ARG A 5 13.12 8.10 -22.98
C ARG A 5 12.43 7.76 -21.67
N ASP A 6 11.16 7.39 -21.76
CA ASP A 6 10.35 6.92 -20.65
C ASP A 6 11.21 6.01 -19.74
N ILE A 7 11.32 6.36 -18.46
CA ILE A 7 12.17 5.66 -17.47
C ILE A 7 11.85 4.16 -17.46
N ALA A 8 10.57 3.81 -17.59
CA ALA A 8 10.14 2.42 -17.66
C ALA A 8 10.75 1.66 -18.86
N THR A 9 10.78 2.29 -20.04
CA THR A 9 11.41 1.72 -21.24
C THR A 9 12.92 1.51 -21.05
N LYS A 10 13.59 2.46 -20.40
CA LYS A 10 15.01 2.34 -20.07
C LYS A 10 15.27 1.22 -19.06
N CYS A 11 14.49 1.14 -18.00
CA CYS A 11 14.59 0.07 -16.99
C CYS A 11 14.35 -1.31 -17.63
N LYS A 12 13.31 -1.46 -18.44
CA LYS A 12 13.03 -2.70 -19.19
C LYS A 12 14.24 -3.13 -19.99
N PHE A 13 14.80 -2.22 -20.80
CA PHE A 13 15.95 -2.51 -21.65
C PHE A 13 17.16 -2.98 -20.83
N LEU A 14 17.52 -2.26 -19.77
CA LEU A 14 18.65 -2.60 -18.91
C LEU A 14 18.46 -3.94 -18.19
N LEU A 15 17.25 -4.21 -17.65
CA LEU A 15 16.94 -5.48 -16.99
C LEU A 15 16.95 -6.66 -17.98
N GLY A 16 16.42 -6.47 -19.20
CA GLY A 16 16.47 -7.46 -20.26
C GLY A 16 17.90 -7.81 -20.64
N GLN A 17 18.74 -6.81 -20.93
CA GLN A 17 20.16 -7.03 -21.23
C GLN A 17 20.90 -7.72 -20.10
N TRP A 18 20.64 -7.31 -18.84
CA TRP A 18 21.25 -7.95 -17.68
C TRP A 18 20.88 -9.43 -17.60
N LYS A 19 19.59 -9.76 -17.79
CA LYS A 19 19.10 -11.14 -17.78
C LYS A 19 19.72 -11.99 -18.89
N GLU A 20 19.81 -11.47 -20.13
CA GLU A 20 20.41 -12.16 -21.26
C GLU A 20 21.91 -12.44 -21.05
N ASN A 21 22.60 -11.58 -20.32
CA ASN A 21 24.03 -11.73 -19.99
C ASN A 21 24.29 -12.65 -18.78
N LEU A 22 23.23 -13.20 -18.13
CA LEU A 22 23.40 -14.16 -17.04
C LEU A 22 23.87 -15.52 -17.60
N ASN A 23 25.14 -15.83 -17.43
CA ASN A 23 25.72 -17.13 -17.80
C ASN A 23 25.46 -18.17 -16.68
N LEU A 24 24.20 -18.55 -16.50
CA LEU A 24 23.79 -19.55 -15.49
C LEU A 24 23.90 -20.96 -16.04
N THR A 25 24.48 -21.87 -15.24
CA THR A 25 24.41 -23.32 -15.47
C THR A 25 22.98 -23.83 -15.32
N ASN A 26 22.69 -25.03 -15.83
CA ASN A 26 21.38 -25.65 -15.68
C ASN A 26 20.96 -25.79 -14.22
N TYR A 27 21.89 -26.14 -13.35
CA TYR A 27 21.67 -26.26 -11.90
C TYR A 27 21.27 -24.89 -11.28
N GLU A 28 22.00 -23.83 -11.60
CA GLU A 28 21.71 -22.48 -11.12
C GLU A 28 20.36 -21.97 -11.65
N ARG A 29 20.03 -22.24 -12.92
CA ARG A 29 18.72 -21.90 -13.50
C ARG A 29 17.58 -22.54 -12.73
N THR A 30 17.66 -23.82 -12.41
CA THR A 30 16.66 -24.51 -11.61
C THR A 30 16.58 -23.94 -10.19
N LYS A 31 17.73 -23.65 -9.58
CA LYS A 31 17.79 -23.07 -8.23
C LYS A 31 17.19 -21.67 -8.15
N PHE A 32 17.32 -20.85 -9.18
CA PHE A 32 16.84 -19.48 -9.24
C PHE A 32 15.58 -19.29 -10.10
N GLU A 33 14.89 -20.38 -10.44
CA GLU A 33 13.72 -20.37 -11.32
C GLU A 33 12.64 -19.38 -10.87
N ASP A 34 12.26 -19.43 -9.58
CA ASP A 34 11.27 -18.52 -9.01
C ASP A 34 11.71 -17.05 -9.09
N THR A 35 12.99 -16.78 -8.82
CA THR A 35 13.54 -15.42 -8.90
C THR A 35 13.55 -14.90 -10.34
N LEU A 36 13.89 -15.76 -11.31
CA LEU A 36 13.87 -15.42 -12.73
C LEU A 36 12.45 -15.18 -13.23
N ASN A 37 11.48 -15.99 -12.79
CA ASN A 37 10.06 -15.80 -13.09
C ASN A 37 9.52 -14.48 -12.51
N GLN A 38 9.90 -14.14 -11.28
CA GLN A 38 9.57 -12.83 -10.69
C GLN A 38 10.17 -11.67 -11.49
N LEU A 39 11.42 -11.79 -11.94
CA LEU A 39 12.06 -10.78 -12.79
C LEU A 39 11.30 -10.61 -14.11
N ASP A 40 10.92 -11.70 -14.77
CA ASP A 40 10.11 -11.66 -16.00
C ASP A 40 8.77 -10.99 -15.77
N PHE A 41 8.12 -11.28 -14.65
CA PHE A 41 6.89 -10.62 -14.26
C PHE A 41 7.06 -9.10 -14.12
N GLN A 42 8.14 -8.64 -13.46
CA GLN A 42 8.44 -7.21 -13.32
C GLN A 42 8.77 -6.55 -14.67
N ILE A 43 9.54 -7.20 -15.54
CA ILE A 43 9.84 -6.71 -16.89
C ILE A 43 8.55 -6.56 -17.71
N ASN A 44 7.66 -7.55 -17.64
CA ASN A 44 6.36 -7.52 -18.32
C ASN A 44 5.44 -6.38 -17.79
N LYS A 45 5.45 -6.12 -16.48
CA LYS A 45 4.73 -4.98 -15.88
C LYS A 45 5.23 -3.64 -16.42
N LEU A 46 6.56 -3.46 -16.51
CA LEU A 46 7.17 -2.25 -17.10
C LEU A 46 6.76 -2.07 -18.57
N GLU A 47 6.73 -3.16 -19.34
CA GLU A 47 6.30 -3.14 -20.75
C GLU A 47 4.85 -2.73 -20.90
N LYS A 48 3.97 -3.33 -20.11
CA LYS A 48 2.54 -3.03 -20.09
C LYS A 48 2.21 -1.69 -19.45
N LYS A 49 3.18 -1.04 -18.79
CA LYS A 49 2.98 0.18 -17.99
C LYS A 49 1.89 0.00 -16.93
N GLU A 50 1.97 -1.13 -16.24
CA GLU A 50 1.08 -1.49 -15.14
C GLU A 50 1.72 -1.14 -13.81
N LEU A 51 0.91 -0.64 -12.86
CA LEU A 51 1.31 -0.33 -11.49
C LEU A 51 0.38 -1.02 -10.50
N GLN A 52 0.95 -1.68 -9.50
CA GLN A 52 0.21 -2.30 -8.41
C GLN A 52 0.49 -1.56 -7.09
N ILE A 53 -0.58 -1.16 -6.43
CA ILE A 53 -0.54 -0.47 -5.13
C ILE A 53 -1.26 -1.34 -4.12
N SER A 54 -0.57 -1.78 -3.09
CA SER A 54 -1.18 -2.53 -1.99
C SER A 54 -1.37 -1.66 -0.74
N VAL A 55 -2.38 -2.00 0.05
CA VAL A 55 -2.69 -1.30 1.29
C VAL A 55 -2.46 -2.24 2.46
N HIS A 56 -1.61 -1.84 3.40
CA HIS A 56 -1.22 -2.59 4.58
C HIS A 56 -1.52 -1.80 5.86
N GLY A 57 -1.51 -2.46 7.01
CA GLY A 57 -1.74 -1.88 8.31
C GLY A 57 -2.61 -2.78 9.19
N ARG A 58 -2.77 -2.42 10.47
CA ARG A 58 -3.56 -3.18 11.45
C ARG A 58 -5.03 -3.30 11.07
N VAL A 59 -5.72 -4.23 11.70
CA VAL A 59 -7.18 -4.33 11.60
C VAL A 59 -7.84 -3.04 12.13
N GLY A 60 -8.88 -2.57 11.44
CA GLY A 60 -9.68 -1.43 11.90
C GLY A 60 -9.11 -0.04 11.58
N VAL A 61 -7.87 0.13 11.07
CA VAL A 61 -7.29 1.45 10.74
C VAL A 61 -7.94 2.13 9.53
N GLY A 62 -8.80 1.42 8.79
CA GLY A 62 -9.56 1.96 7.66
C GLY A 62 -8.93 1.72 6.29
N LYS A 63 -8.21 0.61 6.09
CA LYS A 63 -7.65 0.19 4.79
C LYS A 63 -8.69 0.16 3.67
N SER A 64 -9.73 -0.65 3.84
CA SER A 64 -10.82 -0.78 2.85
C SER A 64 -11.58 0.54 2.66
N SER A 65 -11.73 1.35 3.71
CA SER A 65 -12.33 2.69 3.60
C SER A 65 -11.46 3.63 2.75
N LEU A 66 -10.14 3.56 2.90
CA LEU A 66 -9.19 4.33 2.10
C LEU A 66 -9.28 3.92 0.62
N LEU A 67 -9.29 2.62 0.33
CA LEU A 67 -9.43 2.12 -1.04
C LEU A 67 -10.76 2.55 -1.67
N ASN A 68 -11.87 2.43 -0.95
CA ASN A 68 -13.18 2.89 -1.42
C ASN A 68 -13.20 4.40 -1.68
N ALA A 69 -12.53 5.19 -0.84
CA ALA A 69 -12.40 6.63 -1.04
C ALA A 69 -11.57 6.98 -2.28
N LEU A 70 -10.47 6.27 -2.54
CA LEU A 70 -9.63 6.46 -3.72
C LEU A 70 -10.36 6.11 -5.02
N ILE A 71 -11.19 5.05 -4.99
CA ILE A 71 -11.96 4.58 -6.15
C ILE A 71 -13.25 5.40 -6.33
N GLU A 72 -13.70 6.10 -5.28
CA GLU A 72 -15.00 6.80 -5.21
C GLU A 72 -16.21 5.85 -5.33
N LYS A 73 -16.02 4.57 -4.96
CA LYS A 73 -17.03 3.51 -4.99
C LYS A 73 -16.91 2.62 -3.76
N GLN A 74 -18.01 2.00 -3.32
CA GLN A 74 -18.05 1.04 -2.22
C GLN A 74 -17.85 -0.40 -2.77
N ILE A 75 -16.59 -0.80 -2.97
CA ILE A 75 -16.23 -2.10 -3.53
C ILE A 75 -15.65 -3.03 -2.46
N PHE A 76 -14.82 -2.48 -1.59
CA PHE A 76 -14.22 -3.24 -0.51
C PHE A 76 -15.11 -3.23 0.73
N PRO A 77 -15.39 -4.39 1.36
CA PRO A 77 -16.20 -4.44 2.56
C PRO A 77 -15.52 -3.66 3.70
N THR A 78 -16.30 -2.84 4.42
CA THR A 78 -15.78 -1.99 5.50
C THR A 78 -16.27 -2.43 6.88
N ASP A 79 -17.01 -3.54 6.98
CA ASP A 79 -17.61 -3.99 8.23
C ASP A 79 -16.56 -4.63 9.16
N ILE A 80 -16.44 -4.05 10.34
CA ILE A 80 -15.55 -4.51 11.42
C ILE A 80 -15.97 -5.91 11.95
N ILE A 81 -17.26 -6.28 11.80
CA ILE A 81 -17.82 -7.54 12.28
C ILE A 81 -17.34 -8.74 11.46
N ASN A 82 -16.96 -8.52 10.20
CA ASN A 82 -16.43 -9.54 9.30
C ASN A 82 -14.92 -9.39 9.07
N GLY A 83 -14.13 -9.11 10.11
CA GLY A 83 -12.67 -8.92 10.11
C GLY A 83 -11.83 -10.02 9.41
N ASN A 84 -12.43 -10.77 8.51
CA ASN A 84 -11.87 -11.86 7.77
C ASN A 84 -11.71 -11.51 6.28
N THR A 85 -10.87 -10.53 5.95
CA THR A 85 -10.34 -10.46 4.58
C THR A 85 -9.32 -11.60 4.43
N LYS A 86 -9.82 -12.84 4.33
CA LYS A 86 -8.96 -14.05 4.24
C LYS A 86 -8.19 -14.13 2.93
N THR A 87 -8.54 -13.33 1.93
CA THR A 87 -7.90 -13.32 0.61
C THR A 87 -7.72 -11.89 0.14
N SER A 88 -6.55 -11.58 -0.40
CA SER A 88 -6.30 -10.29 -1.06
C SER A 88 -7.29 -10.06 -2.20
N LYS A 89 -7.92 -8.90 -2.23
CA LYS A 89 -8.82 -8.48 -3.31
C LYS A 89 -8.15 -7.40 -4.12
N SER A 90 -8.15 -7.54 -5.43
CA SER A 90 -7.64 -6.52 -6.34
C SER A 90 -8.77 -5.83 -7.09
N TYR A 91 -8.56 -4.57 -7.44
CA TYR A 91 -9.46 -3.77 -8.23
C TYR A 91 -8.70 -2.87 -9.19
N LYS A 92 -9.07 -2.88 -10.46
CA LYS A 92 -8.52 -1.97 -11.46
C LYS A 92 -9.04 -0.56 -11.19
N TRP A 93 -8.11 0.39 -10.95
CA TRP A 93 -8.48 1.79 -10.74
C TRP A 93 -8.78 2.47 -12.08
N ASP A 94 -10.02 2.93 -12.26
CA ASP A 94 -10.50 3.51 -13.52
C ASP A 94 -9.92 4.91 -13.82
N LYS A 95 -9.19 5.50 -12.85
CA LYS A 95 -8.57 6.82 -13.01
C LYS A 95 -7.39 6.73 -13.98
N ARG A 96 -7.31 7.68 -14.90
CA ARG A 96 -6.18 7.76 -15.85
C ARG A 96 -4.97 8.42 -15.21
N PHE A 97 -3.83 7.79 -15.31
CA PHE A 97 -2.55 8.30 -14.87
C PHE A 97 -1.62 8.47 -16.07
N GLN A 98 -0.95 9.63 -16.15
CA GLN A 98 -0.04 9.89 -17.27
C GLN A 98 1.10 8.86 -17.29
N GLY A 99 1.29 8.21 -18.42
CA GLY A 99 2.35 7.22 -18.60
C GLY A 99 2.05 5.82 -18.07
N LEU A 100 0.85 5.58 -17.51
CA LEU A 100 0.41 4.25 -17.05
C LEU A 100 -0.83 3.81 -17.83
N ASN A 101 -0.86 2.53 -18.20
CA ASN A 101 -2.00 1.90 -18.86
C ASN A 101 -2.99 1.29 -17.87
N LYS A 102 -2.47 0.81 -16.74
CA LYS A 102 -3.27 0.17 -15.69
C LYS A 102 -2.70 0.50 -14.32
N VAL A 103 -3.56 0.86 -13.39
CA VAL A 103 -3.26 0.91 -11.96
C VAL A 103 -4.21 -0.04 -11.24
N GLU A 104 -3.66 -0.90 -10.41
CA GLU A 104 -4.41 -1.90 -9.64
C GLU A 104 -4.22 -1.63 -8.15
N LEU A 105 -5.33 -1.59 -7.42
CA LEU A 105 -5.37 -1.44 -5.97
C LEU A 105 -5.63 -2.80 -5.34
N ILE A 106 -4.82 -3.16 -4.35
CA ILE A 106 -4.87 -4.47 -3.68
C ILE A 106 -5.15 -4.24 -2.19
N ASP A 107 -6.28 -4.77 -1.70
CA ASP A 107 -6.57 -4.81 -0.27
C ASP A 107 -5.90 -6.05 0.33
N SER A 108 -5.04 -5.84 1.32
CA SER A 108 -4.38 -6.95 2.03
C SER A 108 -5.07 -7.23 3.37
N PRO A 109 -5.04 -8.49 3.84
CA PRO A 109 -5.45 -8.82 5.21
C PRO A 109 -4.71 -7.97 6.24
N GLY A 110 -5.35 -7.70 7.39
CA GLY A 110 -4.70 -6.99 8.49
C GLY A 110 -3.49 -7.76 9.03
N ILE A 111 -2.45 -7.05 9.39
CA ILE A 111 -1.19 -7.65 9.88
C ILE A 111 -1.42 -8.45 11.16
N ASP A 112 -2.35 -8.01 12.00
CA ASP A 112 -2.71 -8.67 13.27
C ASP A 112 -3.46 -10.01 13.06
N GLU A 113 -3.95 -10.30 11.84
CA GLU A 113 -4.65 -11.55 11.51
C GLU A 113 -3.69 -12.67 11.10
N ILE A 114 -2.40 -12.40 11.00
CA ILE A 114 -1.38 -13.31 10.46
C ILE A 114 -0.71 -14.09 11.60
N ASN A 115 -1.48 -14.92 12.31
CA ASN A 115 -0.96 -15.75 13.40
C ASN A 115 -0.67 -17.22 13.02
N ASN A 116 -0.63 -17.59 11.72
CA ASN A 116 -0.31 -18.94 11.28
C ASN A 116 0.76 -18.92 10.19
N SER A 117 1.78 -19.72 10.34
CA SER A 117 2.97 -19.85 9.51
C SER A 117 2.75 -19.93 7.98
N ASN A 118 1.62 -20.47 7.54
CA ASN A 118 1.30 -20.56 6.11
C ASN A 118 0.73 -19.26 5.49
N LYS A 119 0.40 -18.24 6.29
CA LYS A 119 -0.12 -16.96 5.80
C LYS A 119 0.98 -15.92 5.57
N GLU A 120 2.11 -16.07 6.21
CA GLU A 120 3.27 -15.20 6.00
C GLU A 120 3.78 -15.28 4.56
N GLU A 121 3.87 -16.50 3.99
CA GLU A 121 4.31 -16.70 2.60
C GLU A 121 3.34 -16.10 1.58
N ILE A 122 2.02 -16.24 1.79
CA ILE A 122 1.00 -15.72 0.84
C ILE A 122 1.00 -14.18 0.82
N ASN A 123 1.12 -13.55 1.99
CA ASN A 123 1.21 -12.09 2.06
C ASN A 123 2.54 -11.56 1.54
N PHE A 124 3.61 -12.30 1.74
CA PHE A 124 4.93 -11.94 1.28
C PHE A 124 5.02 -11.88 -0.25
N ASN A 125 4.48 -12.87 -0.96
CA ASN A 125 4.44 -12.87 -2.42
C ASN A 125 3.63 -11.66 -2.96
N THR A 126 2.49 -11.33 -2.33
CA THR A 126 1.71 -10.14 -2.70
C THR A 126 2.51 -8.85 -2.51
N VAL A 127 3.33 -8.76 -1.45
CA VAL A 127 4.22 -7.62 -1.22
C VAL A 127 5.32 -7.55 -2.27
N LEU A 128 5.92 -8.69 -2.64
CA LEU A 128 6.98 -8.73 -3.66
C LEU A 128 6.50 -8.23 -5.02
N ASP A 129 5.26 -8.50 -5.39
CA ASP A 129 4.67 -8.09 -6.66
C ASP A 129 4.21 -6.63 -6.68
N THR A 130 4.07 -6.00 -5.52
CA THR A 130 3.59 -4.63 -5.36
C THR A 130 4.69 -3.60 -5.67
N ASP A 131 4.31 -2.50 -6.34
CA ASP A 131 5.22 -1.41 -6.71
C ASP A 131 5.21 -0.26 -5.69
N LEU A 132 4.09 -0.05 -4.99
CA LEU A 132 3.94 0.95 -3.93
C LEU A 132 3.08 0.39 -2.81
N ILE A 133 3.51 0.59 -1.57
CA ILE A 133 2.77 0.21 -0.37
C ILE A 133 2.19 1.46 0.29
N LEU A 134 0.87 1.47 0.49
CA LEU A 134 0.20 2.41 1.37
C LEU A 134 0.07 1.77 2.76
N TYR A 135 0.91 2.17 3.69
CA TYR A 135 0.84 1.68 5.06
C TYR A 135 -0.06 2.58 5.89
N VAL A 136 -1.24 2.09 6.26
CA VAL A 136 -2.29 2.87 6.93
C VAL A 136 -2.17 2.73 8.43
N ILE A 137 -2.12 3.86 9.11
CA ILE A 137 -2.21 4.02 10.56
C ILE A 137 -3.37 4.99 10.88
N ASP A 138 -3.96 4.87 12.06
CA ASP A 138 -5.04 5.76 12.52
C ASP A 138 -4.69 6.51 13.81
N SER A 139 -3.48 6.40 14.26
CA SER A 139 -2.92 7.03 15.46
C SER A 139 -1.39 7.01 15.38
N ASP A 140 -0.70 7.11 16.49
CA ASP A 140 0.75 6.94 16.53
C ASP A 140 1.16 5.50 16.15
N ILE A 141 2.35 5.34 15.60
CA ILE A 141 2.95 4.04 15.22
C ILE A 141 3.14 3.18 16.46
N THR A 142 2.55 2.00 16.46
CA THR A 142 2.76 0.98 17.51
C THR A 142 4.02 0.16 17.23
N ARG A 143 4.42 -0.71 18.16
CA ARG A 143 5.54 -1.62 17.96
C ARG A 143 5.27 -2.63 16.83
N VAL A 144 4.02 -3.10 16.71
CA VAL A 144 3.61 -4.01 15.63
C VAL A 144 3.72 -3.31 14.28
N ASP A 145 3.23 -2.07 14.16
CA ASP A 145 3.36 -1.27 12.95
C ASP A 145 4.84 -1.08 12.59
N MET A 146 5.70 -0.76 13.57
CA MET A 146 7.11 -0.50 13.34
C MET A 146 7.83 -1.74 12.79
N ASN A 147 7.63 -2.90 13.41
CA ASN A 147 8.21 -4.16 12.94
C ASN A 147 7.79 -4.46 11.50
N SER A 148 6.52 -4.28 11.19
CA SER A 148 5.99 -4.51 9.84
C SER A 148 6.56 -3.53 8.81
N ILE A 149 6.68 -2.24 9.17
CA ILE A 149 7.29 -1.22 8.30
C ILE A 149 8.77 -1.56 8.04
N GLU A 150 9.52 -1.98 9.06
CA GLU A 150 10.91 -2.37 8.92
C GLU A 150 11.07 -3.58 8.01
N ASP A 151 10.21 -4.60 8.14
CA ASP A 151 10.22 -5.78 7.28
C ASP A 151 9.95 -5.41 5.82
N LEU A 152 8.95 -4.58 5.57
CA LEU A 152 8.65 -4.08 4.22
C LEU A 152 9.82 -3.27 3.62
N LEU A 153 10.49 -2.44 4.43
CA LEU A 153 11.66 -1.66 4.01
C LEU A 153 12.88 -2.54 3.71
N ARG A 154 13.06 -3.68 4.40
CA ARG A 154 14.12 -4.67 4.09
C ARG A 154 14.00 -5.23 2.67
N HIS A 155 12.77 -5.29 2.14
CA HIS A 155 12.51 -5.71 0.77
C HIS A 155 12.61 -4.56 -0.26
N ASN A 156 13.14 -3.40 0.15
CA ASN A 156 13.33 -2.22 -0.69
C ASN A 156 12.04 -1.73 -1.38
N LYS A 157 10.87 -1.99 -0.77
CA LYS A 157 9.60 -1.51 -1.32
C LYS A 157 9.36 -0.05 -0.98
N PRO A 158 8.91 0.78 -1.93
CA PRO A 158 8.49 2.14 -1.64
C PRO A 158 7.26 2.13 -0.72
N ILE A 159 7.33 2.87 0.38
CA ILE A 159 6.24 2.97 1.36
C ILE A 159 5.80 4.43 1.48
N LEU A 160 4.49 4.63 1.45
CA LEU A 160 3.82 5.86 1.87
C LEU A 160 3.02 5.56 3.14
N ILE A 161 3.38 6.20 4.25
CA ILE A 161 2.55 6.13 5.46
C ILE A 161 1.31 6.99 5.25
N VAL A 162 0.16 6.42 5.50
CA VAL A 162 -1.13 7.11 5.41
C VAL A 162 -1.71 7.22 6.81
N LEU A 163 -1.63 8.41 7.40
CA LEU A 163 -2.28 8.71 8.67
C LEU A 163 -3.75 9.04 8.38
N ASN A 164 -4.61 8.06 8.65
CA ASN A 164 -6.04 8.13 8.40
C ASN A 164 -6.80 8.73 9.59
N ARG A 165 -8.08 9.05 9.40
CA ARG A 165 -8.97 9.63 10.42
C ARG A 165 -8.51 10.99 10.97
N CYS A 166 -7.81 11.79 10.16
CA CYS A 166 -7.34 13.11 10.59
C CYS A 166 -8.47 14.09 10.95
N ASP A 167 -9.71 13.78 10.58
CA ASP A 167 -10.91 14.51 11.01
C ASP A 167 -11.25 14.36 12.51
N GLN A 168 -10.66 13.36 13.18
CA GLN A 168 -10.90 13.09 14.61
C GLN A 168 -10.01 13.93 15.54
N TRP A 169 -8.97 14.57 15.00
CA TRP A 169 -7.99 15.33 15.78
C TRP A 169 -7.99 16.80 15.45
N ASN A 170 -7.73 17.62 16.45
CA ASN A 170 -7.44 19.03 16.25
C ASN A 170 -6.02 19.24 15.70
N ARG A 171 -5.70 20.48 15.29
CA ARG A 171 -4.38 20.82 14.71
C ARG A 171 -3.21 20.54 15.64
N ARG A 172 -3.39 20.69 16.97
CA ARG A 172 -2.33 20.46 17.97
C ARG A 172 -2.05 18.96 18.12
N GLU A 173 -3.10 18.16 18.22
CA GLU A 173 -3.00 16.70 18.32
C GLU A 173 -2.39 16.11 17.04
N THR A 174 -2.82 16.54 15.87
CA THR A 174 -2.23 16.12 14.59
C THR A 174 -0.73 16.41 14.54
N LYS A 175 -0.28 17.60 14.99
CA LYS A 175 1.15 17.93 15.04
C LYS A 175 1.93 17.03 16.00
N LEU A 176 1.37 16.70 17.15
CA LEU A 176 2.00 15.81 18.13
C LEU A 176 2.16 14.39 17.59
N ILE A 177 1.10 13.86 16.98
CA ILE A 177 1.13 12.53 16.33
C ILE A 177 2.18 12.52 15.23
N LEU A 178 2.16 13.50 14.32
CA LEU A 178 3.15 13.59 13.23
C LEU A 178 4.58 13.66 13.75
N SER A 179 4.84 14.46 14.79
CA SER A 179 6.17 14.57 15.39
C SER A 179 6.64 13.24 15.98
N SER A 180 5.73 12.49 16.62
CA SER A 180 6.03 11.15 17.13
C SER A 180 6.32 10.16 16.01
N VAL A 181 5.46 10.13 14.98
CA VAL A 181 5.64 9.28 13.79
C VAL A 181 6.96 9.58 13.09
N HIS A 182 7.27 10.85 12.84
CA HIS A 182 8.55 11.25 12.24
C HIS A 182 9.76 10.81 13.07
N ARG A 183 9.70 10.97 14.39
CA ARG A 183 10.77 10.55 15.29
C ARG A 183 10.99 9.03 15.22
N LYS A 184 9.92 8.23 15.20
CA LYS A 184 10.01 6.77 15.09
C LYS A 184 10.57 6.34 13.74
N LEU A 185 10.12 6.96 12.65
CA LEU A 185 10.59 6.67 11.30
C LEU A 185 12.00 7.20 11.00
N SER A 186 12.54 8.12 11.83
CA SER A 186 13.91 8.66 11.62
C SER A 186 15.00 7.61 11.75
N PHE A 187 14.74 6.48 12.41
CA PHE A 187 15.66 5.34 12.52
C PHE A 187 15.67 4.45 11.26
N CYS A 188 14.69 4.61 10.37
CA CYS A 188 14.67 3.89 9.09
C CYS A 188 15.73 4.45 8.15
N LYS A 189 16.48 3.58 7.47
CA LYS A 189 17.51 3.98 6.49
C LYS A 189 16.92 4.72 5.28
N GLN A 190 15.67 4.43 4.93
CA GLN A 190 14.96 5.05 3.82
C GLN A 190 14.07 6.19 4.32
N LYS A 191 14.02 7.28 3.55
CA LYS A 191 13.12 8.41 3.85
C LYS A 191 11.69 8.04 3.49
N VAL A 192 10.86 7.79 4.50
CA VAL A 192 9.43 7.48 4.35
C VAL A 192 8.62 8.77 4.37
N LYS A 193 7.70 8.92 3.40
CA LYS A 193 6.77 10.06 3.34
C LYS A 193 5.50 9.74 4.12
N ILE A 194 4.82 10.79 4.60
CA ILE A 194 3.55 10.69 5.33
C ILE A 194 2.49 11.53 4.64
N ALA A 195 1.32 10.94 4.41
CA ALA A 195 0.12 11.63 3.93
C ALA A 195 -0.94 11.65 5.04
N LEU A 196 -1.63 12.77 5.18
CA LEU A 196 -2.76 12.94 6.12
C LEU A 196 -4.05 12.80 5.34
N VAL A 197 -4.94 11.92 5.78
CA VAL A 197 -6.21 11.66 5.09
C VAL A 197 -7.36 11.44 6.06
N SER A 198 -8.58 11.61 5.54
CA SER A 198 -9.84 11.26 6.19
C SER A 198 -10.67 10.48 5.19
N SER A 199 -10.48 9.16 5.15
CA SER A 199 -11.11 8.29 4.14
C SER A 199 -12.62 8.10 4.32
N SER A 200 -13.14 8.32 5.54
CA SER A 200 -14.57 8.22 5.84
C SER A 200 -14.95 9.26 6.90
N PRO A 201 -14.81 10.57 6.59
CA PRO A 201 -15.06 11.61 7.56
C PRO A 201 -16.53 11.62 7.99
N ARG A 202 -16.76 11.90 9.27
CA ARG A 202 -18.09 11.97 9.86
C ARG A 202 -18.36 13.37 10.39
N LYS A 203 -19.51 13.93 10.09
CA LYS A 203 -19.99 15.17 10.70
C LYS A 203 -21.12 14.87 11.68
N ALA A 204 -21.05 15.46 12.85
CA ALA A 204 -22.17 15.48 13.78
C ALA A 204 -23.25 16.41 13.23
N LYS A 205 -24.47 15.92 13.09
CA LYS A 205 -25.64 16.70 12.73
C LYS A 205 -26.62 16.65 13.89
N ILE A 206 -26.93 17.81 14.42
CA ILE A 206 -27.91 17.95 15.50
C ILE A 206 -29.30 17.96 14.86
N LYS A 207 -30.15 17.03 15.23
CA LYS A 207 -31.51 16.99 14.78
C LYS A 207 -32.34 18.04 15.54
N PRO A 208 -33.53 18.41 15.02
CA PRO A 208 -34.42 19.35 15.70
C PRO A 208 -34.87 18.89 17.14
N ASP A 209 -34.83 17.58 17.40
CA ASP A 209 -35.09 16.97 18.70
C ASP A 209 -33.90 17.02 19.67
N GLY A 210 -32.77 17.66 19.28
CA GLY A 210 -31.55 17.76 20.08
C GLY A 210 -30.66 16.51 20.03
N THR A 211 -31.07 15.42 19.35
CA THR A 211 -30.24 14.24 19.20
C THR A 211 -29.13 14.44 18.19
N ILE A 212 -27.94 13.88 18.47
CA ILE A 212 -26.77 13.96 17.59
C ILE A 212 -26.75 12.72 16.69
N ARG A 213 -26.77 12.92 15.37
CA ARG A 213 -26.58 11.88 14.38
C ARG A 213 -25.23 12.10 13.66
N SER A 214 -24.45 11.05 13.56
CA SER A 214 -23.22 11.07 12.76
C SER A 214 -23.53 10.73 11.30
N GLU A 215 -23.24 11.64 10.37
CA GLU A 215 -23.39 11.40 8.93
C GLU A 215 -22.01 11.32 8.26
N LYS A 216 -21.84 10.36 7.33
CA LYS A 216 -20.65 10.29 6.48
C LYS A 216 -20.63 11.49 5.54
N THR A 217 -19.47 12.09 5.37
CA THR A 217 -19.25 13.17 4.41
C THR A 217 -18.26 12.72 3.33
N ILE A 218 -18.08 13.56 2.30
CA ILE A 218 -17.14 13.26 1.23
C ILE A 218 -15.72 13.23 1.79
N PRO A 219 -14.89 12.23 1.47
CA PRO A 219 -13.47 12.16 1.84
C PRO A 219 -12.72 13.40 1.34
N LYS A 220 -11.78 13.86 2.16
CA LYS A 220 -10.86 14.96 1.82
C LYS A 220 -9.44 14.43 1.76
#